data_79e70b0e07821c154d88de861fc52702
#
_entry.id   79e70b0e07821c154d88de861fc52702
#
_cell.length_a   1.000
_cell.length_b   1.000
_cell.length_c   1.000
_cell.angle_alpha   90.00
_cell.angle_beta   90.00
_cell.angle_gamma   90.00
#
_symmetry.space_group_name_H-M   'P 1'
#
loop_
_entity.id
_entity.type
_entity.pdbx_description
1 polymer ?
#
loop_
_entity_poly.entity_id
_entity_poly.type
_entity_poly.pdbx_seq_one_letter_code
_entity_poly.pdbx_strand_id
1 'polypeptide(L)'
;MSNTHEGKVAIVTGSARGIGEAIASELASESAKVVVNYNSGKAAGNDVVAAILRDGGKALAVQADVRTAAGAERLFAVAEAELGPVNYLVNNAGAILYKPLADVTEEEFDSLFAVNVKGTFLTCKLAARRLQEGGSIVNLSSSTTALMLPTYATYVATKGAVEQMSHIFAKEMGARSIRVNVVSPGPTDTELFNEGKSEEDRQRMAKMAALSRLGTPADIARVVSWLLSSDAGWVNGQNVRANGGLI
;
A
#
# COMPACT_ATOMS: atom_id res chain seq x y z
N MET A 1 2.21 -20.65 13.11
CA MET A 1 1.96 -19.67 12.03
C MET A 1 0.50 -19.81 11.63
N SER A 2 -0.21 -18.72 11.48
CA SER A 2 -1.58 -18.73 10.96
C SER A 2 -1.51 -19.00 9.46
N ASN A 3 -2.37 -19.85 8.91
CA ASN A 3 -2.43 -20.16 7.48
C ASN A 3 -3.52 -19.33 6.78
N THR A 4 -3.75 -18.12 7.25
CA THR A 4 -4.85 -17.24 6.82
C THR A 4 -4.86 -17.00 5.32
N HIS A 5 -3.67 -16.95 4.69
CA HIS A 5 -3.51 -16.67 3.25
C HIS A 5 -2.92 -17.85 2.46
N GLU A 6 -3.05 -19.07 2.97
CA GLU A 6 -2.51 -20.25 2.30
C GLU A 6 -2.98 -20.36 0.84
N GLY A 7 -2.02 -20.58 -0.06
CA GLY A 7 -2.28 -20.71 -1.50
C GLY A 7 -2.56 -19.40 -2.23
N LYS A 8 -2.67 -18.26 -1.54
CA LYS A 8 -2.93 -16.96 -2.16
C LYS A 8 -1.66 -16.33 -2.73
N VAL A 9 -1.81 -15.63 -3.83
CA VAL A 9 -0.74 -14.82 -4.45
C VAL A 9 -1.07 -13.34 -4.26
N ALA A 10 -0.14 -12.60 -3.69
CA ALA A 10 -0.26 -11.17 -3.40
C ALA A 10 0.79 -10.35 -4.17
N ILE A 11 0.37 -9.26 -4.80
CA ILE A 11 1.26 -8.21 -5.31
C ILE A 11 1.24 -7.05 -4.32
N VAL A 12 2.42 -6.66 -3.80
CA VAL A 12 2.57 -5.48 -2.94
C VAL A 12 3.48 -4.46 -3.66
N THR A 13 2.92 -3.33 -4.07
CA THR A 13 3.69 -2.30 -4.77
C THR A 13 4.53 -1.47 -3.81
N GLY A 14 5.77 -1.10 -4.21
CA GLY A 14 6.66 -0.31 -3.37
C GLY A 14 7.03 -1.01 -2.05
N SER A 15 7.28 -2.31 -2.08
CA SER A 15 7.45 -3.14 -0.88
C SER A 15 8.91 -3.48 -0.54
N ALA A 16 9.87 -2.73 -1.06
CA ALA A 16 11.29 -2.89 -0.71
C ALA A 16 11.68 -2.24 0.63
N ARG A 17 10.78 -1.52 1.29
CA ARG A 17 11.01 -0.86 2.59
C ARG A 17 9.70 -0.44 3.27
N GLY A 18 9.81 -0.10 4.56
CA GLY A 18 8.76 0.57 5.33
C GLY A 18 7.45 -0.21 5.43
N ILE A 19 6.32 0.47 5.23
CA ILE A 19 4.99 -0.15 5.33
C ILE A 19 4.84 -1.29 4.31
N GLY A 20 5.31 -1.11 3.08
CA GLY A 20 5.20 -2.12 2.04
C GLY A 20 5.99 -3.39 2.35
N GLU A 21 7.19 -3.27 2.88
CA GLU A 21 8.01 -4.38 3.37
C GLU A 21 7.29 -5.14 4.49
N ALA A 22 6.77 -4.40 5.48
CA ALA A 22 6.04 -5.02 6.60
C ALA A 22 4.78 -5.77 6.11
N ILE A 23 4.05 -5.21 5.14
CA ILE A 23 2.90 -5.88 4.52
C ILE A 23 3.33 -7.17 3.80
N ALA A 24 4.40 -7.10 3.01
CA ALA A 24 4.92 -8.26 2.30
C ALA A 24 5.35 -9.38 3.26
N SER A 25 6.04 -9.02 4.33
CA SER A 25 6.50 -9.95 5.37
C SER A 25 5.33 -10.56 6.15
N GLU A 26 4.35 -9.76 6.54
CA GLU A 26 3.14 -10.22 7.26
C GLU A 26 2.37 -11.24 6.41
N LEU A 27 2.07 -10.91 5.15
CA LEU A 27 1.35 -11.81 4.25
C LEU A 27 2.11 -13.12 4.01
N ALA A 28 3.43 -13.05 3.86
CA ALA A 28 4.27 -14.24 3.68
C ALA A 28 4.31 -15.11 4.94
N SER A 29 4.33 -14.51 6.14
CA SER A 29 4.28 -15.23 7.42
C SER A 29 2.95 -15.96 7.63
N GLU A 30 1.89 -15.49 6.98
CA GLU A 30 0.55 -16.10 6.95
C GLU A 30 0.31 -16.96 5.70
N SER A 31 1.40 -17.43 5.08
CA SER A 31 1.43 -18.41 4.00
C SER A 31 1.01 -17.91 2.60
N ALA A 32 0.93 -16.60 2.38
CA ALA A 32 0.82 -16.06 1.02
C ALA A 32 2.14 -16.20 0.25
N LYS A 33 2.04 -16.29 -1.08
CA LYS A 33 3.17 -16.09 -1.99
C LYS A 33 3.20 -14.62 -2.42
N VAL A 34 4.31 -13.92 -2.22
CA VAL A 34 4.33 -12.46 -2.33
C VAL A 34 5.26 -11.97 -3.43
N VAL A 35 4.75 -11.07 -4.26
CA VAL A 35 5.57 -10.24 -5.17
C VAL A 35 5.99 -8.98 -4.42
N VAL A 36 7.31 -8.86 -4.18
CA VAL A 36 7.95 -7.66 -3.64
C VAL A 36 8.32 -6.75 -4.82
N ASN A 37 7.55 -5.68 -5.02
CA ASN A 37 7.81 -4.74 -6.09
C ASN A 37 8.68 -3.57 -5.65
N TYR A 38 9.58 -3.17 -6.53
CA TYR A 38 10.38 -1.95 -6.42
C TYR A 38 10.57 -1.30 -7.80
N ASN A 39 10.77 0.01 -7.83
CA ASN A 39 11.17 0.75 -9.05
C ASN A 39 12.69 0.90 -9.10
N SER A 40 13.29 1.39 -8.00
CA SER A 40 14.72 1.52 -7.74
C SER A 40 15.08 0.76 -6.44
N GLY A 41 16.36 0.56 -6.18
CA GLY A 41 16.78 -0.13 -4.96
C GLY A 41 16.67 -1.66 -5.05
N LYS A 42 17.22 -2.26 -6.11
CA LYS A 42 17.24 -3.72 -6.31
C LYS A 42 17.76 -4.49 -5.10
N ALA A 43 18.80 -3.99 -4.43
CA ALA A 43 19.35 -4.62 -3.24
C ALA A 43 18.28 -4.73 -2.12
N ALA A 44 17.63 -3.63 -1.77
CA ALA A 44 16.60 -3.61 -0.73
C ALA A 44 15.43 -4.56 -1.06
N GLY A 45 14.97 -4.61 -2.32
CA GLY A 45 13.92 -5.57 -2.71
C GLY A 45 14.36 -7.03 -2.57
N ASN A 46 15.62 -7.33 -2.90
CA ASN A 46 16.18 -8.66 -2.72
C ASN A 46 16.40 -9.01 -1.25
N ASP A 47 16.77 -8.05 -0.40
CA ASP A 47 16.95 -8.26 1.03
C ASP A 47 15.63 -8.62 1.71
N VAL A 48 14.53 -7.97 1.35
CA VAL A 48 13.18 -8.32 1.81
C VAL A 48 12.82 -9.74 1.40
N VAL A 49 13.05 -10.11 0.13
CA VAL A 49 12.79 -11.48 -0.33
C VAL A 49 13.64 -12.50 0.41
N ALA A 50 14.95 -12.23 0.60
CA ALA A 50 15.84 -13.11 1.34
C ALA A 50 15.39 -13.31 2.80
N ALA A 51 14.90 -12.26 3.46
CA ALA A 51 14.32 -12.35 4.80
C ALA A 51 13.07 -13.25 4.81
N ILE A 52 12.12 -13.02 3.90
CA ILE A 52 10.91 -13.84 3.79
C ILE A 52 11.25 -15.33 3.54
N LEU A 53 12.20 -15.62 2.64
CA LEU A 53 12.60 -17.00 2.33
C LEU A 53 13.30 -17.66 3.51
N ARG A 54 14.16 -16.95 4.23
CA ARG A 54 14.83 -17.44 5.45
C ARG A 54 13.83 -17.83 6.53
N ASP A 55 12.73 -17.06 6.64
CA ASP A 55 11.67 -17.30 7.63
C ASP A 55 10.63 -18.35 7.14
N GLY A 56 10.92 -19.04 6.01
CA GLY A 56 10.10 -20.13 5.47
C GLY A 56 8.94 -19.70 4.59
N GLY A 57 8.80 -18.41 4.30
CA GLY A 57 7.79 -17.86 3.40
C GLY A 57 8.14 -18.04 1.91
N LYS A 58 7.29 -17.51 1.02
CA LYS A 58 7.49 -17.54 -0.44
C LYS A 58 7.37 -16.13 -1.00
N ALA A 59 8.44 -15.64 -1.63
CA ALA A 59 8.43 -14.33 -2.26
C ALA A 59 9.37 -14.28 -3.48
N LEU A 60 9.13 -13.31 -4.36
CA LEU A 60 10.04 -12.93 -5.44
C LEU A 60 10.07 -11.41 -5.61
N ALA A 61 11.21 -10.88 -6.02
CA ALA A 61 11.42 -9.46 -6.24
C ALA A 61 11.17 -9.11 -7.72
N VAL A 62 10.34 -8.10 -7.98
CA VAL A 62 10.03 -7.64 -9.34
C VAL A 62 10.31 -6.14 -9.47
N GLN A 63 11.29 -5.81 -10.32
CA GLN A 63 11.50 -4.43 -10.73
C GLN A 63 10.45 -4.01 -11.74
N ALA A 64 9.63 -3.01 -11.36
CA ALA A 64 8.64 -2.43 -12.25
C ALA A 64 8.25 -1.02 -11.79
N ASP A 65 8.16 -0.11 -12.75
CA ASP A 65 7.66 1.24 -12.53
C ASP A 65 6.14 1.26 -12.67
N VAL A 66 5.43 1.33 -11.56
CA VAL A 66 3.95 1.35 -11.52
C VAL A 66 3.35 2.57 -12.21
N ARG A 67 4.11 3.65 -12.43
CA ARG A 67 3.66 4.84 -13.15
C ARG A 67 3.40 4.59 -14.63
N THR A 68 3.83 3.43 -15.15
CA THR A 68 3.71 3.04 -16.57
C THR A 68 2.83 1.81 -16.74
N ALA A 69 2.09 1.77 -17.85
CA ALA A 69 1.28 0.60 -18.17
C ALA A 69 2.12 -0.67 -18.33
N ALA A 70 3.31 -0.56 -18.94
CA ALA A 70 4.23 -1.68 -19.10
C ALA A 70 4.75 -2.22 -17.76
N GLY A 71 5.03 -1.32 -16.79
CA GLY A 71 5.45 -1.74 -15.45
C GLY A 71 4.35 -2.45 -14.69
N ALA A 72 3.13 -1.92 -14.73
CA ALA A 72 1.98 -2.57 -14.11
C ALA A 72 1.69 -3.95 -14.76
N GLU A 73 1.75 -4.05 -16.10
CA GLU A 73 1.59 -5.31 -16.84
C GLU A 73 2.65 -6.34 -16.43
N ARG A 74 3.93 -5.91 -16.35
CA ARG A 74 5.03 -6.77 -15.92
C ARG A 74 4.80 -7.38 -14.53
N LEU A 75 4.26 -6.61 -13.58
CA LEU A 75 3.98 -7.12 -12.23
C LEU A 75 3.01 -8.31 -12.26
N PHE A 76 1.89 -8.17 -12.96
CA PHE A 76 0.92 -9.24 -13.08
C PHE A 76 1.45 -10.42 -13.88
N ALA A 77 2.12 -10.16 -15.02
CA ALA A 77 2.67 -11.22 -15.86
C ALA A 77 3.69 -12.10 -15.11
N VAL A 78 4.61 -11.47 -14.37
CA VAL A 78 5.61 -12.21 -13.57
C VAL A 78 4.96 -12.94 -12.39
N ALA A 79 4.02 -12.28 -11.68
CA ALA A 79 3.30 -12.92 -10.58
C ALA A 79 2.58 -14.20 -11.03
N GLU A 80 1.85 -14.13 -12.13
CA GLU A 80 1.10 -15.26 -12.67
C GLU A 80 1.99 -16.39 -13.18
N ALA A 81 3.10 -16.06 -13.85
CA ALA A 81 4.04 -17.05 -14.38
C ALA A 81 4.79 -17.82 -13.28
N GLU A 82 5.20 -17.11 -12.20
CA GLU A 82 6.11 -17.66 -11.20
C GLU A 82 5.39 -18.18 -9.94
N LEU A 83 4.28 -17.53 -9.55
CA LEU A 83 3.58 -17.83 -8.30
C LEU A 83 2.17 -18.39 -8.51
N GLY A 84 1.57 -18.15 -9.67
CA GLY A 84 0.22 -18.55 -10.03
C GLY A 84 -0.78 -17.39 -10.00
N PRO A 85 -2.09 -17.68 -10.13
CA PRO A 85 -3.14 -16.67 -10.25
C PRO A 85 -3.15 -15.68 -9.09
N VAL A 86 -3.22 -14.37 -9.40
CA VAL A 86 -3.16 -13.30 -8.40
C VAL A 86 -4.51 -13.17 -7.67
N ASN A 87 -4.46 -13.21 -6.33
CA ASN A 87 -5.63 -13.08 -5.45
C ASN A 87 -5.71 -11.70 -4.79
N TYR A 88 -4.55 -11.09 -4.47
CA TYR A 88 -4.49 -9.86 -3.71
C TYR A 88 -3.62 -8.82 -4.40
N LEU A 89 -4.08 -7.57 -4.34
CA LEU A 89 -3.30 -6.41 -4.77
C LEU A 89 -3.24 -5.40 -3.62
N VAL A 90 -2.03 -5.00 -3.24
CA VAL A 90 -1.81 -3.90 -2.30
C VAL A 90 -1.09 -2.77 -3.02
N ASN A 91 -1.78 -1.66 -3.24
CA ASN A 91 -1.23 -0.43 -3.79
C ASN A 91 -0.65 0.42 -2.66
N ASN A 92 0.62 0.17 -2.35
CA ASN A 92 1.38 0.88 -1.32
C ASN A 92 2.38 1.87 -1.93
N ALA A 93 2.87 1.66 -3.15
CA ALA A 93 3.82 2.56 -3.80
C ALA A 93 3.31 4.02 -3.76
N GLY A 94 4.14 4.92 -3.25
CA GLY A 94 3.78 6.32 -3.12
C GLY A 94 4.95 7.19 -2.69
N ALA A 95 4.76 8.49 -2.87
CA ALA A 95 5.66 9.54 -2.41
C ALA A 95 4.87 10.58 -1.62
N ILE A 96 5.58 11.41 -0.89
CA ILE A 96 5.02 12.53 -0.13
C ILE A 96 5.72 13.82 -0.56
N LEU A 97 4.99 14.93 -0.50
CA LEU A 97 5.50 16.27 -0.75
C LEU A 97 5.01 17.19 0.37
N TYR A 98 5.96 17.83 1.07
CA TYR A 98 5.69 18.82 2.11
C TYR A 98 6.03 20.21 1.57
N LYS A 99 5.03 20.91 0.98
CA LYS A 99 5.27 22.20 0.36
C LYS A 99 3.99 23.06 0.33
N PRO A 100 4.04 24.37 0.61
CA PRO A 100 2.91 25.24 0.39
C PRO A 100 2.42 25.15 -1.05
N LEU A 101 1.12 25.18 -1.27
CA LEU A 101 0.54 25.01 -2.61
C LEU A 101 1.09 26.01 -3.63
N ALA A 102 1.31 27.25 -3.20
CA ALA A 102 1.84 28.32 -4.06
C ALA A 102 3.27 28.05 -4.58
N ASP A 103 4.03 27.18 -3.91
CA ASP A 103 5.43 26.92 -4.21
C ASP A 103 5.62 25.58 -4.96
N VAL A 104 4.56 24.79 -5.12
CA VAL A 104 4.63 23.48 -5.83
C VAL A 104 4.80 23.75 -7.33
N THR A 105 5.82 23.14 -7.94
CA THR A 105 5.99 23.21 -9.39
C THR A 105 5.10 22.22 -10.12
N GLU A 106 4.88 22.45 -11.41
CA GLU A 106 4.10 21.54 -12.26
C GLU A 106 4.74 20.15 -12.30
N GLU A 107 6.07 20.07 -12.38
CA GLU A 107 6.81 18.80 -12.42
C GLU A 107 6.69 18.02 -11.10
N GLU A 108 6.72 18.71 -9.96
CA GLU A 108 6.48 18.10 -8.65
C GLU A 108 5.07 17.56 -8.54
N PHE A 109 4.07 18.33 -8.99
CA PHE A 109 2.68 17.94 -9.05
C PHE A 109 2.51 16.68 -9.93
N ASP A 110 3.00 16.71 -11.15
CA ASP A 110 2.87 15.62 -12.11
C ASP A 110 3.56 14.35 -11.62
N SER A 111 4.77 14.49 -11.06
CA SER A 111 5.52 13.35 -10.49
C SER A 111 4.77 12.69 -9.34
N LEU A 112 4.18 13.49 -8.44
CA LEU A 112 3.43 12.98 -7.30
C LEU A 112 2.14 12.29 -7.74
N PHE A 113 1.39 12.88 -8.67
CA PHE A 113 0.18 12.27 -9.24
C PHE A 113 0.51 11.01 -10.06
N ALA A 114 1.64 10.98 -10.76
CA ALA A 114 2.07 9.81 -11.51
C ALA A 114 2.27 8.59 -10.60
N VAL A 115 2.91 8.75 -9.44
CA VAL A 115 3.15 7.61 -8.55
C VAL A 115 1.92 7.28 -7.69
N ASN A 116 1.30 8.27 -7.05
CA ASN A 116 0.25 8.03 -6.06
C ASN A 116 -1.10 7.69 -6.71
N VAL A 117 -1.45 8.33 -7.82
CA VAL A 117 -2.78 8.20 -8.46
C VAL A 117 -2.71 7.31 -9.68
N LYS A 118 -1.88 7.68 -10.68
CA LYS A 118 -1.80 6.93 -11.94
C LYS A 118 -1.28 5.51 -11.71
N GLY A 119 -0.29 5.32 -10.83
CA GLY A 119 0.21 3.99 -10.47
C GLY A 119 -0.89 3.10 -9.89
N THR A 120 -1.64 3.60 -8.91
CA THR A 120 -2.79 2.90 -8.33
C THR A 120 -3.88 2.62 -9.37
N PHE A 121 -4.19 3.59 -10.24
CA PHE A 121 -5.14 3.42 -11.33
C PHE A 121 -4.72 2.29 -12.28
N LEU A 122 -3.47 2.27 -12.74
CA LEU A 122 -2.98 1.28 -13.70
C LEU A 122 -3.01 -0.15 -13.13
N THR A 123 -2.61 -0.33 -11.89
CA THR A 123 -2.64 -1.64 -11.21
C THR A 123 -4.08 -2.08 -10.94
N CYS A 124 -4.98 -1.19 -10.49
CA CYS A 124 -6.41 -1.48 -10.33
C CYS A 124 -7.07 -1.84 -11.66
N LYS A 125 -6.74 -1.13 -12.76
CA LYS A 125 -7.24 -1.43 -14.11
C LYS A 125 -6.88 -2.85 -14.57
N LEU A 126 -5.67 -3.32 -14.25
CA LEU A 126 -5.26 -4.70 -14.53
C LEU A 126 -5.95 -5.68 -13.59
N ALA A 127 -6.03 -5.38 -12.30
CA ALA A 127 -6.72 -6.18 -11.29
C ALA A 127 -8.20 -6.43 -11.68
N ALA A 128 -8.87 -5.44 -12.26
CA ALA A 128 -10.23 -5.58 -12.77
C ALA A 128 -10.41 -6.72 -13.76
N ARG A 129 -9.35 -7.15 -14.43
CA ARG A 129 -9.37 -8.19 -15.47
C ARG A 129 -8.69 -9.48 -15.06
N ARG A 130 -7.66 -9.38 -14.21
CA ARG A 130 -6.70 -10.48 -13.95
C ARG A 130 -6.78 -11.04 -12.52
N LEU A 131 -7.32 -10.28 -11.56
CA LEU A 131 -7.45 -10.78 -10.20
C LEU A 131 -8.45 -11.95 -10.16
N GLN A 132 -8.16 -12.93 -9.35
CA GLN A 132 -9.08 -14.07 -9.16
C GLN A 132 -10.40 -13.61 -8.54
N GLU A 133 -11.50 -14.26 -8.90
CA GLU A 133 -12.80 -14.08 -8.26
C GLU A 133 -12.69 -14.33 -6.76
N GLY A 134 -13.39 -13.55 -5.95
CA GLY A 134 -13.26 -13.58 -4.49
C GLY A 134 -11.96 -12.96 -3.95
N GLY A 135 -11.16 -12.31 -4.81
CA GLY A 135 -9.94 -11.63 -4.42
C GLY A 135 -10.17 -10.36 -3.58
N SER A 136 -9.08 -9.68 -3.21
CA SER A 136 -9.16 -8.44 -2.43
C SER A 136 -8.09 -7.44 -2.82
N ILE A 137 -8.44 -6.15 -2.81
CA ILE A 137 -7.56 -5.01 -3.10
C ILE A 137 -7.53 -4.09 -1.90
N VAL A 138 -6.34 -3.68 -1.49
CA VAL A 138 -6.14 -2.62 -0.49
C VAL A 138 -5.30 -1.51 -1.10
N ASN A 139 -5.83 -0.29 -1.08
CA ASN A 139 -5.14 0.91 -1.53
C ASN A 139 -4.70 1.74 -0.32
N LEU A 140 -3.43 2.15 -0.26
CA LEU A 140 -2.90 2.97 0.83
C LEU A 140 -3.21 4.45 0.56
N SER A 141 -4.02 5.05 1.45
CA SER A 141 -4.24 6.49 1.55
C SER A 141 -3.40 7.09 2.69
N SER A 142 -3.94 8.03 3.42
CA SER A 142 -3.31 8.67 4.57
C SER A 142 -4.38 9.32 5.48
N SER A 143 -4.19 9.30 6.78
CA SER A 143 -5.03 10.05 7.73
C SER A 143 -4.96 11.57 7.53
N THR A 144 -3.98 12.07 6.78
CA THR A 144 -3.88 13.49 6.41
C THR A 144 -5.06 13.99 5.57
N THR A 145 -5.79 13.10 4.89
CA THR A 145 -7.03 13.47 4.15
C THR A 145 -8.12 14.03 5.06
N ALA A 146 -8.13 13.65 6.32
CA ALA A 146 -9.07 14.18 7.31
C ALA A 146 -8.40 15.17 8.31
N LEU A 147 -7.08 15.02 8.55
CA LEU A 147 -6.32 15.90 9.44
C LEU A 147 -6.09 17.30 8.83
N MET A 148 -5.99 17.40 7.50
CA MET A 148 -5.95 18.66 6.73
C MET A 148 -4.85 19.63 7.17
N LEU A 149 -3.62 19.15 7.25
CA LEU A 149 -2.47 19.97 7.67
C LEU A 149 -2.01 20.93 6.56
N PRO A 150 -1.57 22.16 6.90
CA PRO A 150 -0.85 23.02 5.95
C PRO A 150 0.34 22.30 5.31
N THR A 151 0.72 22.70 4.12
CA THR A 151 1.80 22.13 3.29
C THR A 151 1.53 20.74 2.68
N TYR A 152 0.41 20.12 2.97
CA TYR A 152 0.04 18.80 2.45
C TYR A 152 -0.94 18.84 1.27
N ALA A 153 -1.31 20.02 0.76
CA ALA A 153 -2.42 20.17 -0.19
C ALA A 153 -2.31 19.22 -1.40
N THR A 154 -1.17 19.23 -2.10
CA THR A 154 -0.96 18.37 -3.29
C THR A 154 -0.95 16.87 -2.91
N TYR A 155 -0.27 16.53 -1.82
CA TYR A 155 -0.25 15.13 -1.34
C TYR A 155 -1.65 14.64 -0.97
N VAL A 156 -2.39 15.41 -0.19
CA VAL A 156 -3.77 15.08 0.22
C VAL A 156 -4.69 14.96 -0.98
N ALA A 157 -4.54 15.81 -2.00
CA ALA A 157 -5.29 15.69 -3.25
C ALA A 157 -5.08 14.32 -3.91
N THR A 158 -3.83 13.81 -3.95
CA THR A 158 -3.56 12.47 -4.49
C THR A 158 -4.22 11.37 -3.66
N LYS A 159 -4.19 11.49 -2.33
CA LYS A 159 -4.76 10.47 -1.43
C LYS A 159 -6.29 10.50 -1.43
N GLY A 160 -6.90 11.67 -1.52
CA GLY A 160 -8.34 11.83 -1.74
C GLY A 160 -8.80 11.22 -3.07
N ALA A 161 -8.02 11.39 -4.14
CA ALA A 161 -8.31 10.74 -5.43
C ALA A 161 -8.31 9.20 -5.30
N VAL A 162 -7.33 8.62 -4.59
CA VAL A 162 -7.28 7.18 -4.33
C VAL A 162 -8.48 6.70 -3.52
N GLU A 163 -8.89 7.44 -2.48
CA GLU A 163 -10.06 7.10 -1.67
C GLU A 163 -11.33 7.03 -2.52
N GLN A 164 -11.62 8.11 -3.28
CA GLN A 164 -12.84 8.16 -4.09
C GLN A 164 -12.84 7.11 -5.22
N MET A 165 -11.72 6.93 -5.90
CA MET A 165 -11.59 5.88 -6.91
C MET A 165 -11.85 4.48 -6.30
N SER A 166 -11.34 4.21 -5.11
CA SER A 166 -11.53 2.93 -4.42
C SER A 166 -12.99 2.67 -4.06
N HIS A 167 -13.72 3.68 -3.59
CA HIS A 167 -15.14 3.56 -3.24
C HIS A 167 -16.00 3.17 -4.45
N ILE A 168 -15.74 3.77 -5.62
CA ILE A 168 -16.47 3.44 -6.86
C ILE A 168 -16.03 2.06 -7.36
N PHE A 169 -14.72 1.80 -7.37
CA PHE A 169 -14.18 0.54 -7.85
C PHE A 169 -14.66 -0.67 -7.04
N ALA A 170 -14.89 -0.51 -5.74
CA ALA A 170 -15.49 -1.53 -4.88
C ALA A 170 -16.88 -1.97 -5.38
N LYS A 171 -17.67 -1.04 -5.92
CA LYS A 171 -19.01 -1.34 -6.47
C LYS A 171 -18.90 -2.04 -7.82
N GLU A 172 -17.96 -1.60 -8.68
CA GLU A 172 -17.71 -2.20 -10.00
C GLU A 172 -17.24 -3.65 -9.89
N MET A 173 -16.44 -3.96 -8.86
CA MET A 173 -15.85 -5.29 -8.66
C MET A 173 -16.77 -6.26 -7.91
N GLY A 174 -17.90 -5.80 -7.39
CA GLY A 174 -18.84 -6.60 -6.60
C GLY A 174 -19.36 -7.84 -7.31
N ALA A 175 -19.66 -7.76 -8.62
CA ALA A 175 -20.14 -8.90 -9.41
C ALA A 175 -19.12 -10.07 -9.49
N ARG A 176 -17.83 -9.79 -9.26
CA ARG A 176 -16.74 -10.77 -9.18
C ARG A 176 -16.38 -11.13 -7.74
N SER A 177 -17.18 -10.72 -6.78
CA SER A 177 -16.91 -10.90 -5.34
C SER A 177 -15.53 -10.38 -4.91
N ILE A 178 -14.95 -9.41 -5.63
CA ILE A 178 -13.67 -8.78 -5.30
C ILE A 178 -13.93 -7.57 -4.43
N ARG A 179 -13.33 -7.56 -3.24
CA ARG A 179 -13.44 -6.45 -2.30
C ARG A 179 -12.33 -5.43 -2.55
N VAL A 180 -12.66 -4.15 -2.44
CA VAL A 180 -11.71 -3.04 -2.57
C VAL A 180 -11.88 -2.12 -1.37
N ASN A 181 -10.82 -1.99 -0.57
CA ASN A 181 -10.81 -1.13 0.61
C ASN A 181 -9.59 -0.20 0.60
N VAL A 182 -9.66 0.80 1.44
CA VAL A 182 -8.57 1.76 1.67
C VAL A 182 -8.07 1.59 3.10
N VAL A 183 -6.76 1.67 3.29
CA VAL A 183 -6.16 1.89 4.61
C VAL A 183 -5.54 3.27 4.63
N SER A 184 -5.85 4.06 5.65
CA SER A 184 -5.31 5.40 5.89
C SER A 184 -4.43 5.39 7.15
N PRO A 185 -3.10 5.16 7.00
CA PRO A 185 -2.19 5.19 8.14
C PRO A 185 -2.13 6.57 8.80
N GLY A 186 -1.91 6.59 10.11
CA GLY A 186 -1.41 7.74 10.84
C GLY A 186 0.09 7.92 10.67
N PRO A 187 0.72 8.83 11.44
CA PRO A 187 2.16 8.94 11.52
C PRO A 187 2.78 7.59 11.89
N THR A 188 3.54 7.02 10.97
CA THR A 188 4.13 5.68 11.10
C THR A 188 5.64 5.78 10.98
N ASP A 189 6.37 5.19 11.91
CA ASP A 189 7.84 5.22 11.99
C ASP A 189 8.46 4.48 10.81
N THR A 190 8.79 5.23 9.77
CA THR A 190 9.41 4.76 8.53
C THR A 190 10.46 5.77 8.07
N GLU A 191 11.40 5.34 7.23
CA GLU A 191 12.36 6.27 6.62
C GLU A 191 11.67 7.45 5.92
N LEU A 192 10.63 7.16 5.11
CA LEU A 192 9.86 8.19 4.40
C LEU A 192 9.20 9.21 5.35
N PHE A 193 8.67 8.75 6.48
CA PHE A 193 8.07 9.63 7.47
C PHE A 193 9.12 10.46 8.22
N ASN A 194 10.26 9.86 8.54
CA ASN A 194 11.32 10.47 9.34
C ASN A 194 12.16 11.47 8.55
N GLU A 195 12.15 11.38 7.22
CA GLU A 195 12.93 12.27 6.35
C GLU A 195 12.58 13.74 6.64
N GLY A 196 13.61 14.52 6.97
CA GLY A 196 13.51 15.96 7.26
C GLY A 196 12.82 16.33 8.57
N LYS A 197 12.52 15.37 9.48
CA LYS A 197 11.88 15.62 10.78
C LYS A 197 12.88 15.51 11.93
N SER A 198 12.80 16.47 12.87
CA SER A 198 13.51 16.40 14.15
C SER A 198 12.85 15.39 15.08
N GLU A 199 13.58 14.99 16.13
CA GLU A 199 13.00 14.12 17.18
C GLU A 199 11.85 14.83 17.90
N GLU A 200 11.90 16.14 18.08
CA GLU A 200 10.82 16.93 18.66
C GLU A 200 9.55 16.91 17.80
N ASP A 201 9.68 17.01 16.46
CA ASP A 201 8.57 16.88 15.53
C ASP A 201 7.93 15.49 15.61
N ARG A 202 8.75 14.45 15.67
CA ARG A 202 8.29 13.06 15.81
C ARG A 202 7.51 12.85 17.11
N GLN A 203 8.03 13.36 18.22
CA GLN A 203 7.36 13.29 19.54
C GLN A 203 6.06 14.10 19.54
N ARG A 204 6.02 15.27 18.90
CA ARG A 204 4.81 16.07 18.75
C ARG A 204 3.74 15.27 18.00
N MET A 205 4.11 14.65 16.86
CA MET A 205 3.19 13.84 16.07
C MET A 205 2.72 12.58 16.82
N ALA A 206 3.59 11.95 17.58
CA ALA A 206 3.23 10.83 18.45
C ALA A 206 2.17 11.20 19.49
N LYS A 207 2.29 12.39 20.11
CA LYS A 207 1.34 12.90 21.11
C LYS A 207 -0.02 13.29 20.54
N MET A 208 -0.14 13.50 19.22
CA MET A 208 -1.43 13.78 18.58
C MET A 208 -2.34 12.56 18.52
N ALA A 209 -1.79 11.36 18.48
CA ALA A 209 -2.58 10.13 18.53
C ALA A 209 -3.05 9.84 19.97
N ALA A 210 -4.29 9.37 20.15
CA ALA A 210 -4.79 9.00 21.48
C ALA A 210 -3.95 7.92 22.16
N LEU A 211 -3.33 7.01 21.36
CA LEU A 211 -2.41 6.00 21.87
C LEU A 211 -1.00 6.56 22.19
N SER A 212 -0.77 7.86 22.00
CA SER A 212 0.45 8.61 22.37
C SER A 212 1.76 8.01 21.86
N ARG A 213 1.74 7.38 20.67
CA ARG A 213 2.91 6.85 19.98
C ARG A 213 2.77 6.98 18.46
N LEU A 214 3.89 6.91 17.76
CA LEU A 214 3.88 6.64 16.32
C LEU A 214 3.37 5.20 16.08
N GLY A 215 2.70 5.00 14.96
CA GLY A 215 2.45 3.66 14.47
C GLY A 215 3.76 2.99 14.04
N THR A 216 3.80 1.67 14.08
CA THR A 216 4.86 0.89 13.44
C THR A 216 4.38 0.38 12.08
N PRO A 217 5.28 0.06 11.13
CA PRO A 217 4.88 -0.61 9.88
C PRO A 217 4.04 -1.88 10.11
N ALA A 218 4.33 -2.63 11.20
CA ALA A 218 3.55 -3.82 11.57
C ALA A 218 2.11 -3.51 12.01
N ASP A 219 1.85 -2.34 12.64
CA ASP A 219 0.48 -1.93 12.97
C ASP A 219 -0.38 -1.80 11.70
N ILE A 220 0.20 -1.29 10.62
CA ILE A 220 -0.47 -1.14 9.34
C ILE A 220 -0.59 -2.48 8.59
N ALA A 221 0.49 -3.27 8.61
CA ALA A 221 0.54 -4.56 7.93
C ALA A 221 -0.56 -5.51 8.39
N ARG A 222 -0.81 -5.60 9.71
CA ARG A 222 -1.88 -6.44 10.28
C ARG A 222 -3.27 -6.00 9.84
N VAL A 223 -3.54 -4.69 9.74
CA VAL A 223 -4.83 -4.18 9.23
C VAL A 223 -5.00 -4.54 7.76
N VAL A 224 -3.94 -4.42 6.96
CA VAL A 224 -3.96 -4.79 5.53
C VAL A 224 -4.19 -6.30 5.38
N SER A 225 -3.46 -7.14 6.12
CA SER A 225 -3.63 -8.59 6.10
C SER A 225 -5.06 -8.98 6.45
N TRP A 226 -5.62 -8.45 7.55
CA TRP A 226 -7.01 -8.70 7.93
C TRP A 226 -8.00 -8.29 6.82
N LEU A 227 -7.86 -7.11 6.22
CA LEU A 227 -8.73 -6.66 5.11
C LEU A 227 -8.64 -7.55 3.88
N LEU A 228 -7.51 -8.20 3.63
CA LEU A 228 -7.35 -9.14 2.53
C LEU A 228 -7.98 -10.51 2.84
N SER A 229 -8.06 -10.88 4.11
CA SER A 229 -8.55 -12.19 4.55
C SER A 229 -10.07 -12.36 4.40
N SER A 230 -10.55 -13.59 4.55
CA SER A 230 -11.97 -13.93 4.59
C SER A 230 -12.71 -13.34 5.80
N ASP A 231 -12.00 -13.05 6.89
CA ASP A 231 -12.58 -12.49 8.12
C ASP A 231 -13.14 -11.08 7.92
N ALA A 232 -12.61 -10.35 6.92
CA ALA A 232 -13.14 -9.08 6.46
C ALA A 232 -14.17 -9.23 5.32
N GLY A 233 -14.80 -10.38 5.18
CA GLY A 233 -15.65 -10.73 4.04
C GLY A 233 -16.83 -9.79 3.76
N TRP A 234 -17.32 -9.06 4.78
CA TRP A 234 -18.39 -8.06 4.64
C TRP A 234 -17.88 -6.60 4.63
N VAL A 235 -16.55 -6.41 4.62
CA VAL A 235 -15.93 -5.07 4.56
C VAL A 235 -15.54 -4.78 3.11
N ASN A 236 -16.29 -3.87 2.46
CA ASN A 236 -16.06 -3.47 1.07
C ASN A 236 -16.33 -1.97 0.88
N GLY A 237 -15.49 -1.28 0.12
CA GLY A 237 -15.62 0.15 -0.14
C GLY A 237 -15.37 1.02 1.10
N GLN A 238 -14.61 0.56 2.08
CA GLN A 238 -14.35 1.29 3.32
C GLN A 238 -12.96 1.93 3.33
N ASN A 239 -12.85 3.06 4.04
CA ASN A 239 -11.57 3.66 4.40
C ASN A 239 -11.30 3.41 5.88
N VAL A 240 -10.40 2.48 6.18
CA VAL A 240 -10.02 2.10 7.54
C VAL A 240 -8.82 2.95 7.98
N ARG A 241 -9.04 3.82 8.97
CA ARG A 241 -7.98 4.67 9.53
C ARG A 241 -7.21 3.93 10.61
N ALA A 242 -6.00 3.49 10.27
CA ALA A 242 -5.07 2.84 11.20
C ALA A 242 -4.10 3.91 11.76
N ASN A 243 -4.54 4.69 12.76
CA ASN A 243 -3.87 5.93 13.15
C ASN A 243 -3.76 6.17 14.68
N GLY A 244 -4.06 5.16 15.50
CA GLY A 244 -3.97 5.28 16.95
C GLY A 244 -4.95 6.28 17.58
N GLY A 245 -6.07 6.57 16.91
CA GLY A 245 -7.06 7.54 17.40
C GLY A 245 -6.63 9.00 17.16
N LEU A 246 -5.92 9.26 16.08
CA LEU A 246 -5.50 10.62 15.68
C LEU A 246 -6.69 11.49 15.25
N ILE A 247 -7.65 10.91 14.57
CA ILE A 247 -8.90 11.49 14.07
C ILE A 247 -10.00 10.46 14.04
#